data_b1bdb5936db69f879aa18085f1c5883a
#
_entry.id   b1bdb5936db69f879aa18085f1c5883a
#
_cell.length_a   1.000
_cell.length_b   1.000
_cell.length_c   1.000
_cell.angle_alpha   90.00
_cell.angle_beta   90.00
_cell.angle_gamma   90.00
#
_symmetry.space_group_name_H-M   'P 1'
#
loop_
_entity.id
_entity.type
_entity.pdbx_description
1 polymer ?
#
loop_
_entity_poly.entity_id
_entity_poly.type
_entity_poly.pdbx_seq_one_letter_code
_entity_poly.pdbx_strand_id
1 'polypeptide(L)'
;MSNHAEASVAPVEAYEPPYYVAVFTAVRTQDQSGYSETNARMEVLVKDVPGFLGMDHAQSPGGLSITVGYFRDADALTEWRCNAEHRAAQKRGQEEWYQSYTLHVAKVERSHGFTRAQAAQSPTAG
;
A
#
# COMPACT_ATOMS: atom_id res chain seq x y z
N MET A 1 16.42 -10.99 21.42
CA MET A 1 15.62 -10.07 21.21
C MET A 1 15.30 -9.85 19.83
N SER A 2 14.25 -9.64 19.75
CA SER A 2 13.73 -9.48 18.48
C SER A 2 14.17 -8.21 17.84
N ASN A 3 14.33 -8.22 16.57
CA ASN A 3 14.59 -7.03 15.83
C ASN A 3 13.36 -6.23 15.53
N HIS A 4 12.21 -6.72 15.96
CA HIS A 4 11.00 -5.99 15.66
C HIS A 4 10.99 -4.62 16.27
N ALA A 5 11.65 -4.48 17.41
CA ALA A 5 11.67 -3.18 18.06
C ALA A 5 12.41 -2.15 17.24
N GLU A 6 13.25 -2.62 16.33
CA GLU A 6 14.02 -1.69 15.52
C GLU A 6 13.32 -1.33 14.23
N ALA A 7 12.30 -2.06 13.87
CA ALA A 7 11.56 -1.74 12.66
C ALA A 7 10.77 -0.46 12.90
N SER A 8 11.07 0.56 12.16
CA SER A 8 10.33 1.79 12.24
C SER A 8 8.95 1.60 11.67
N VAL A 9 7.95 2.02 12.41
CA VAL A 9 6.61 2.11 11.88
C VAL A 9 6.43 3.54 11.42
N ALA A 10 6.28 3.73 10.14
CA ALA A 10 6.18 5.06 9.57
C ALA A 10 5.33 5.01 8.31
N PRO A 11 4.61 6.08 8.02
CA PRO A 11 3.91 6.15 6.74
C PRO A 11 4.90 6.29 5.60
N VAL A 12 4.44 5.96 4.40
CA VAL A 12 5.21 6.24 3.19
C VAL A 12 5.47 7.74 3.16
N GLU A 13 6.69 8.12 2.81
CA GLU A 13 7.07 9.53 2.86
C GLU A 13 6.28 10.36 1.85
N ALA A 14 6.24 11.68 2.10
CA ALA A 14 5.60 12.61 1.19
C ALA A 14 6.59 12.95 0.09
N TYR A 15 6.47 12.24 -1.02
CA TYR A 15 7.33 12.47 -2.17
C TYR A 15 6.98 13.77 -2.86
N GLU A 16 7.86 14.20 -3.75
CA GLU A 16 7.60 15.38 -4.57
C GLU A 16 6.51 15.07 -5.58
N PRO A 17 5.39 15.80 -5.57
CA PRO A 17 4.34 15.59 -6.57
C PRO A 17 4.80 15.98 -7.97
N PRO A 18 4.17 15.45 -9.02
CA PRO A 18 3.03 14.55 -8.93
C PRO A 18 3.45 13.10 -8.77
N TYR A 19 2.60 12.33 -8.12
CA TYR A 19 2.69 10.88 -8.12
C TYR A 19 1.27 10.34 -7.96
N TYR A 20 1.12 9.03 -7.90
CA TYR A 20 -0.21 8.42 -7.92
C TYR A 20 -0.40 7.52 -6.73
N VAL A 21 -1.64 7.43 -6.30
CA VAL A 21 -2.02 6.48 -5.24
C VAL A 21 -3.15 5.60 -5.73
N ALA A 22 -3.13 4.37 -5.26
CA ALA A 22 -4.23 3.42 -5.44
C ALA A 22 -4.71 3.05 -4.04
N VAL A 23 -5.95 3.37 -3.74
CA VAL A 23 -6.53 3.12 -2.41
C VAL A 23 -7.48 1.95 -2.53
N PHE A 24 -7.12 0.85 -1.89
CA PHE A 24 -7.87 -0.39 -1.91
C PHE A 24 -8.49 -0.61 -0.53
N THR A 25 -9.80 -0.50 -0.44
CA THR A 25 -10.53 -0.69 0.81
C THR A 25 -11.41 -1.92 0.67
N ALA A 26 -11.25 -2.88 1.55
CA ALA A 26 -11.90 -4.18 1.41
C ALA A 26 -12.47 -4.70 2.72
N VAL A 27 -13.53 -5.48 2.60
CA VAL A 27 -14.07 -6.28 3.70
C VAL A 27 -13.86 -7.72 3.31
N ARG A 28 -13.27 -8.51 4.21
CA ARG A 28 -12.89 -9.88 3.92
C ARG A 28 -13.96 -10.89 4.29
N THR A 29 -13.95 -12.03 3.59
CA THR A 29 -14.75 -13.18 3.98
C THR A 29 -14.08 -13.88 5.17
N GLN A 30 -14.76 -14.88 5.71
CA GLN A 30 -14.18 -15.66 6.83
C GLN A 30 -13.05 -16.56 6.38
N ASP A 31 -13.15 -17.12 5.16
CA ASP A 31 -12.14 -18.07 4.68
C ASP A 31 -11.00 -17.30 4.00
N GLN A 32 -9.91 -17.16 4.71
CA GLN A 32 -8.73 -16.48 4.23
C GLN A 32 -7.60 -17.42 3.86
N SER A 33 -7.94 -18.68 3.55
CA SER A 33 -6.95 -19.68 3.19
C SER A 33 -6.14 -19.23 1.99
N GLY A 34 -4.82 -19.23 2.12
CA GLY A 34 -3.91 -18.83 1.06
C GLY A 34 -3.73 -17.33 0.92
N TYR A 35 -4.47 -16.52 1.67
CA TYR A 35 -4.37 -15.08 1.54
C TYR A 35 -3.00 -14.56 1.95
N SER A 36 -2.49 -15.01 3.10
CA SER A 36 -1.22 -14.50 3.61
C SER A 36 -0.07 -14.79 2.68
N GLU A 37 -0.01 -16.00 2.14
CA GLU A 37 1.05 -16.37 1.21
C GLU A 37 0.97 -15.56 -0.08
N THR A 38 -0.23 -15.41 -0.61
CA THR A 38 -0.43 -14.64 -1.82
C THR A 38 -0.09 -13.17 -1.60
N ASN A 39 -0.51 -12.62 -0.49
CA ASN A 39 -0.21 -11.23 -0.17
C ASN A 39 1.29 -10.99 -0.02
N ALA A 40 2.00 -11.91 0.62
CA ALA A 40 3.44 -11.79 0.75
C ALA A 40 4.11 -11.82 -0.63
N ARG A 41 3.62 -12.67 -1.53
CA ARG A 41 4.14 -12.72 -2.90
C ARG A 41 3.89 -11.42 -3.64
N MET A 42 2.69 -10.83 -3.47
CA MET A 42 2.37 -9.57 -4.11
C MET A 42 3.27 -8.45 -3.62
N GLU A 43 3.61 -8.44 -2.33
CA GLU A 43 4.52 -7.43 -1.79
C GLU A 43 5.91 -7.54 -2.40
N VAL A 44 6.37 -8.76 -2.67
CA VAL A 44 7.65 -8.95 -3.35
C VAL A 44 7.58 -8.45 -4.79
N LEU A 45 6.52 -8.83 -5.50
CA LEU A 45 6.39 -8.49 -6.91
C LEU A 45 6.26 -6.99 -7.15
N VAL A 46 5.47 -6.30 -6.33
CA VAL A 46 5.24 -4.88 -6.57
C VAL A 46 6.51 -4.06 -6.38
N LYS A 47 7.41 -4.53 -5.54
CA LYS A 47 8.68 -3.82 -5.32
C LYS A 47 9.56 -3.82 -6.57
N ASP A 48 9.35 -4.77 -7.47
CA ASP A 48 10.10 -4.83 -8.71
C ASP A 48 9.52 -3.95 -9.81
N VAL A 49 8.36 -3.36 -9.59
CA VAL A 49 7.76 -2.47 -10.58
C VAL A 49 8.53 -1.14 -10.56
N PRO A 50 9.10 -0.72 -11.69
CA PRO A 50 9.77 0.57 -11.75
C PRO A 50 8.79 1.68 -11.42
N GLY A 51 9.16 2.53 -10.47
CA GLY A 51 8.30 3.61 -10.04
C GLY A 51 7.41 3.28 -8.86
N PHE A 52 7.45 2.07 -8.33
CA PHE A 52 6.76 1.78 -7.08
C PHE A 52 7.46 2.54 -5.95
N LEU A 53 6.69 3.31 -5.19
CA LEU A 53 7.26 4.16 -4.14
C LEU A 53 7.05 3.62 -2.74
N GLY A 54 6.03 2.81 -2.54
CA GLY A 54 5.76 2.26 -1.22
C GLY A 54 4.30 1.94 -1.01
N MET A 55 3.98 1.46 0.18
CA MET A 55 2.64 1.02 0.50
C MET A 55 2.36 1.21 1.99
N ASP A 56 1.18 1.71 2.31
CA ASP A 56 0.66 1.74 3.68
C ASP A 56 -0.50 0.77 3.77
N HIS A 57 -0.58 0.06 4.90
CA HIS A 57 -1.65 -0.91 5.10
C HIS A 57 -2.11 -0.90 6.55
N ALA A 58 -3.41 -0.98 6.75
CA ALA A 58 -4.00 -1.11 8.06
C ALA A 58 -5.24 -1.98 7.98
N GLN A 59 -5.53 -2.68 9.06
CA GLN A 59 -6.69 -3.55 9.14
C GLN A 59 -7.35 -3.37 10.49
N SER A 60 -8.66 -3.18 10.49
CA SER A 60 -9.40 -3.07 11.73
C SER A 60 -9.84 -4.46 12.19
N PRO A 61 -10.10 -4.62 13.49
CA PRO A 61 -10.58 -5.91 14.01
C PRO A 61 -11.88 -6.38 13.38
N GLY A 62 -12.67 -5.47 12.83
CA GLY A 62 -13.93 -5.85 12.22
C GLY A 62 -13.84 -6.34 10.79
N GLY A 63 -12.64 -6.49 10.25
CA GLY A 63 -12.46 -7.04 8.92
C GLY A 63 -12.30 -6.03 7.81
N LEU A 64 -12.38 -4.76 8.10
CA LEU A 64 -12.10 -3.73 7.11
C LEU A 64 -10.60 -3.54 6.98
N SER A 65 -10.08 -3.55 5.77
CA SER A 65 -8.67 -3.26 5.52
C SER A 65 -8.53 -2.16 4.49
N ILE A 66 -7.48 -1.36 4.64
CA ILE A 66 -7.18 -0.29 3.71
C ILE A 66 -5.71 -0.42 3.33
N THR A 67 -5.45 -0.47 2.03
CA THR A 67 -4.09 -0.50 1.51
C THR A 67 -3.95 0.67 0.54
N VAL A 68 -2.90 1.45 0.72
CA VAL A 68 -2.60 2.56 -0.18
C VAL A 68 -1.27 2.28 -0.85
N GLY A 69 -1.27 2.10 -2.16
CA GLY A 69 -0.04 1.95 -2.93
C GLY A 69 0.35 3.28 -3.55
N TYR A 70 1.64 3.56 -3.58
CA TYR A 70 2.19 4.81 -4.09
C TYR A 70 3.07 4.53 -5.29
N PHE A 71 2.85 5.23 -6.40
CA PHE A 71 3.53 4.98 -7.65
C PHE A 71 3.99 6.29 -8.27
N ARG A 72 5.20 6.30 -8.84
CA ARG A 72 5.78 7.53 -9.37
C ARG A 72 4.98 8.11 -10.52
N ASP A 73 4.44 7.24 -11.36
CA ASP A 73 3.74 7.69 -12.56
C ASP A 73 2.65 6.70 -12.96
N ALA A 74 1.89 7.08 -13.98
CA ALA A 74 0.78 6.26 -14.45
C ALA A 74 1.28 4.95 -15.08
N ASP A 75 2.48 4.95 -15.66
CA ASP A 75 3.03 3.74 -16.27
C ASP A 75 3.28 2.67 -15.20
N ALA A 76 3.78 3.06 -14.04
CA ALA A 76 4.00 2.12 -12.95
C ALA A 76 2.68 1.49 -12.50
N LEU A 77 1.64 2.29 -12.37
CA LEU A 77 0.31 1.77 -12.04
C LEU A 77 -0.18 0.77 -13.09
N THR A 78 -0.01 1.11 -14.35
CA THR A 78 -0.43 0.26 -15.45
C THR A 78 0.33 -1.06 -15.44
N GLU A 79 1.64 -0.98 -15.24
CA GLU A 79 2.45 -2.19 -15.20
C GLU A 79 2.01 -3.11 -14.07
N TRP A 80 1.75 -2.56 -12.89
CA TRP A 80 1.29 -3.37 -11.77
C TRP A 80 -0.08 -3.97 -12.04
N ARG A 81 -1.00 -3.16 -12.58
CA ARG A 81 -2.33 -3.63 -12.90
C ARG A 81 -2.31 -4.77 -13.91
N CYS A 82 -1.38 -4.74 -14.84
CA CYS A 82 -1.29 -5.74 -15.91
C CYS A 82 -0.41 -6.93 -15.55
N ASN A 83 0.21 -6.93 -14.38
CA ASN A 83 1.03 -8.06 -13.94
C ASN A 83 0.18 -9.32 -13.83
N ALA A 84 0.62 -10.39 -14.48
CA ALA A 84 -0.20 -11.61 -14.58
C ALA A 84 -0.46 -12.25 -13.23
N GLU A 85 0.56 -12.30 -12.35
CA GLU A 85 0.38 -12.86 -11.02
C GLU A 85 -0.55 -11.99 -10.18
N HIS A 86 -0.44 -10.68 -10.33
CA HIS A 86 -1.31 -9.76 -9.62
C HIS A 86 -2.76 -9.94 -10.06
N ARG A 87 -2.97 -10.11 -11.36
CA ARG A 87 -4.31 -10.33 -11.89
C ARG A 87 -4.89 -11.65 -11.39
N ALA A 88 -4.08 -12.70 -11.33
CA ALA A 88 -4.52 -13.97 -10.78
C ALA A 88 -4.91 -13.85 -9.31
N ALA A 89 -4.12 -13.09 -8.54
CA ALA A 89 -4.43 -12.86 -7.14
C ALA A 89 -5.72 -12.06 -6.98
N GLN A 90 -5.94 -11.07 -7.84
CA GLN A 90 -7.19 -10.30 -7.80
C GLN A 90 -8.39 -11.18 -8.08
N LYS A 91 -8.28 -12.07 -9.06
CA LYS A 91 -9.38 -12.97 -9.38
C LYS A 91 -9.68 -13.90 -8.22
N ARG A 92 -8.66 -14.45 -7.60
CA ARG A 92 -8.86 -15.31 -6.45
C ARG A 92 -9.48 -14.54 -5.29
N GLY A 93 -9.07 -13.31 -5.10
CA GLY A 93 -9.65 -12.46 -4.06
C GLY A 93 -11.14 -12.24 -4.27
N GLN A 94 -11.55 -12.00 -5.51
CA GLN A 94 -12.95 -11.82 -5.83
C GLN A 94 -13.75 -13.09 -5.59
N GLU A 95 -13.15 -14.23 -5.81
CA GLU A 95 -13.83 -15.52 -5.66
C GLU A 95 -13.87 -16.01 -4.23
N GLU A 96 -12.84 -15.71 -3.43
CA GLU A 96 -12.68 -16.37 -2.14
C GLU A 96 -12.50 -15.44 -0.95
N TRP A 97 -11.76 -14.33 -1.11
CA TRP A 97 -11.28 -13.58 0.05
C TRP A 97 -12.03 -12.32 0.39
N TYR A 98 -12.69 -11.70 -0.60
CA TYR A 98 -13.31 -10.40 -0.36
C TYR A 98 -14.82 -10.49 -0.44
N GLN A 99 -15.46 -9.98 0.60
CA GLN A 99 -16.91 -9.75 0.58
C GLN A 99 -17.23 -8.59 -0.33
N SER A 100 -16.42 -7.56 -0.26
CA SER A 100 -16.57 -6.37 -1.09
C SER A 100 -15.26 -5.59 -1.07
N TYR A 101 -15.04 -4.78 -2.10
CA TYR A 101 -13.94 -3.83 -2.08
C TYR A 101 -14.21 -2.69 -3.05
N THR A 102 -13.49 -1.60 -2.83
CA THR A 102 -13.41 -0.51 -3.80
C THR A 102 -11.94 -0.19 -4.04
N LEU A 103 -11.66 0.27 -5.25
CA LEU A 103 -10.33 0.73 -5.61
C LEU A 103 -10.47 2.14 -6.19
N HIS A 104 -9.73 3.07 -5.63
CA HIS A 104 -9.68 4.44 -6.15
C HIS A 104 -8.26 4.76 -6.54
N VAL A 105 -8.09 5.31 -7.73
CA VAL A 105 -6.79 5.75 -8.20
C VAL A 105 -6.84 7.25 -8.34
N ALA A 106 -5.84 7.94 -7.79
CA ALA A 106 -5.82 9.39 -7.81
C ALA A 106 -4.41 9.89 -8.02
N LYS A 107 -4.31 11.06 -8.61
CA LYS A 107 -3.05 11.77 -8.76
C LYS A 107 -2.85 12.68 -7.56
N VAL A 108 -1.69 12.58 -6.94
CA VAL A 108 -1.36 13.43 -5.80
C VAL A 108 -0.75 14.71 -6.32
N GLU A 109 -1.37 15.82 -5.99
CA GLU A 109 -0.92 17.14 -6.44
C GLU A 109 -0.21 17.92 -5.34
N ARG A 110 -0.44 17.58 -4.09
CA ARG A 110 0.24 18.17 -2.95
C ARG A 110 0.49 17.10 -1.90
N SER A 111 1.63 17.20 -1.23
CA SER A 111 1.94 16.33 -0.11
C SER A 111 2.86 17.05 0.85
N HIS A 112 2.79 16.69 2.11
CA HIS A 112 3.79 17.09 3.08
C HIS A 112 3.77 16.09 4.22
N GLY A 113 4.87 16.04 4.96
CA GLY A 113 5.00 15.12 6.07
C GLY A 113 5.56 15.81 7.29
N PHE A 114 5.49 15.11 8.42
CA PHE A 114 6.03 15.61 9.68
C PHE A 114 6.58 14.40 10.44
N THR A 115 7.76 14.56 11.02
CA THR A 115 8.26 13.59 11.98
C THR A 115 8.71 14.35 13.23
N ARG A 116 8.52 13.72 14.38
CA ARG A 116 8.88 14.38 15.64
C ARG A 116 10.37 14.69 15.72
N ALA A 117 11.19 13.79 15.18
CA ALA A 117 12.63 14.00 15.19
C ALA A 117 13.03 15.20 14.35
N GLN A 118 12.40 15.38 13.18
CA GLN A 118 12.67 16.54 12.34
C GLN A 118 12.22 17.82 13.01
N ALA A 119 11.07 17.80 13.63
CA ALA A 119 10.56 18.98 14.33
C ALA A 119 11.50 19.40 15.45
N ALA A 120 12.05 18.43 16.18
CA ALA A 120 12.97 18.72 17.26
C ALA A 120 14.29 19.31 16.73
N GLN A 121 14.71 18.90 15.54
CA GLN A 121 15.94 19.38 14.95
C GLN A 121 15.78 20.67 14.18
N SER A 122 14.56 21.03 13.86
CA SER A 122 14.26 22.23 13.08
C SER A 122 13.30 23.12 13.87
N PRO A 123 13.81 23.81 14.86
CA PRO A 123 12.93 24.60 15.73
C PRO A 123 12.18 25.70 15.01
N THR A 124 12.65 26.08 13.82
CA THR A 124 11.96 27.11 13.04
C THR A 124 10.90 26.55 12.12
N ALA A 125 10.76 25.27 12.05
CA ALA A 125 9.73 24.69 11.21
C ALA A 125 8.39 25.11 11.75
N GLY A 126 7.62 25.78 11.01
CA GLY A 126 6.36 26.29 11.49
C GLY A 126 5.24 25.84 10.65
#